data_f0d9e2011663042d3bb29814606970bf
#
_entry.id   f0d9e2011663042d3bb29814606970bf
#
_cell.length_a   1.000
_cell.length_b   1.000
_cell.length_c   1.000
_cell.angle_alpha   90.00
_cell.angle_beta   90.00
_cell.angle_gamma   90.00
#
_symmetry.space_group_name_H-M   'P 1'
#
loop_
_entity.id
_entity.type
_entity.pdbx_description
1 polymer ?
#
loop_
_entity_poly.entity_id
_entity_poly.type
_entity_poly.pdbx_seq_one_letter_code
_entity_poly.pdbx_strand_id
1 'polypeptide(L)'
;MSKNIHVHSRRRGFHKRYQENASLLGLLKDCIRERDLSKGSKIHAHILRRGFLENDVYVGSALISLYSKCGVLGKAQEVFDQLPVRDVVSWTSLITGYVQCGRSKEALDCFDQMRREGLFPNSVTFLCILRACGSIGASSKGEEIHSQIIREKLLERNILLATALIDMYGKCDKVVKAQEIFDEIEDRDVISWTALIAGYAQHGHGAKA
;
A
#
# COMPACT_ATOMS: atom_id res chain seq x y z
N MET A 1 43.81 -0.99 -27.86
CA MET A 1 42.62 -1.79 -28.19
C MET A 1 41.90 -2.44 -26.99
N SER A 2 42.41 -2.32 -25.75
CA SER A 2 41.82 -3.03 -24.56
C SER A 2 40.60 -2.35 -23.87
N LYS A 3 40.33 -1.06 -24.10
CA LYS A 3 39.25 -0.33 -23.38
C LYS A 3 37.84 -0.66 -23.86
N ASN A 4 37.66 -1.09 -25.12
CA ASN A 4 36.33 -1.37 -25.69
C ASN A 4 35.73 -2.72 -25.26
N ILE A 5 36.52 -3.69 -24.90
CA ILE A 5 36.06 -5.04 -24.51
C ILE A 5 35.41 -5.00 -23.12
N HIS A 6 35.93 -4.17 -22.20
CA HIS A 6 35.37 -4.04 -20.84
C HIS A 6 34.00 -3.35 -20.77
N VAL A 7 33.75 -2.39 -21.67
CA VAL A 7 32.47 -1.68 -21.74
C VAL A 7 31.35 -2.57 -22.31
N HIS A 8 31.66 -3.39 -23.30
CA HIS A 8 30.69 -4.33 -23.89
C HIS A 8 30.34 -5.49 -22.95
N SER A 9 31.29 -5.98 -22.18
CA SER A 9 31.06 -7.03 -21.18
C SER A 9 30.15 -6.54 -20.04
N ARG A 10 30.40 -5.32 -19.52
CA ARG A 10 29.53 -4.70 -18.50
C ARG A 10 28.10 -4.46 -19.01
N ARG A 11 27.92 -3.96 -20.24
CA ARG A 11 26.59 -3.76 -20.83
C ARG A 11 25.80 -5.07 -21.01
N ARG A 12 26.45 -6.16 -21.43
CA ARG A 12 25.81 -7.48 -21.53
C ARG A 12 25.41 -8.04 -20.16
N GLY A 13 26.22 -7.86 -19.14
CA GLY A 13 25.92 -8.26 -17.76
C GLY A 13 24.73 -7.52 -17.19
N PHE A 14 24.63 -6.19 -17.41
CA PHE A 14 23.49 -5.38 -17.01
C PHE A 14 22.19 -5.80 -17.72
N HIS A 15 22.23 -6.03 -19.03
CA HIS A 15 21.05 -6.42 -19.80
C HIS A 15 20.52 -7.81 -19.37
N LYS A 16 21.41 -8.76 -19.13
CA LYS A 16 21.04 -10.09 -18.63
C LYS A 16 20.41 -10.03 -17.24
N ARG A 17 21.00 -9.24 -16.34
CA ARG A 17 20.47 -9.05 -14.97
C ARG A 17 19.10 -8.36 -14.97
N TYR A 18 18.89 -7.39 -15.83
CA TYR A 18 17.59 -6.71 -16.00
C TYR A 18 16.51 -7.68 -16.50
N GLN A 19 16.84 -8.56 -17.47
CA GLN A 19 15.90 -9.59 -17.96
C GLN A 19 15.58 -10.63 -16.87
N GLU A 20 16.57 -11.03 -16.06
CA GLU A 20 16.36 -11.94 -14.93
C GLU A 20 15.43 -11.32 -13.88
N ASN A 21 15.63 -10.04 -13.53
CA ASN A 21 14.74 -9.32 -12.59
C ASN A 21 13.32 -9.21 -13.12
N ALA A 22 13.13 -8.85 -14.38
CA ALA A 22 11.80 -8.76 -14.99
C ALA A 22 11.07 -10.12 -14.96
N SER A 23 11.78 -11.22 -15.23
CA SER A 23 11.25 -12.58 -15.13
C SER A 23 10.87 -12.95 -13.69
N LEU A 24 11.73 -12.64 -12.72
CA LEU A 24 11.45 -12.88 -11.29
C LEU A 24 10.24 -12.10 -10.79
N LEU A 25 10.11 -10.83 -11.18
CA LEU A 25 8.94 -10.01 -10.85
C LEU A 25 7.65 -10.61 -11.45
N GLY A 26 7.70 -11.12 -12.69
CA GLY A 26 6.59 -11.84 -13.30
C GLY A 26 6.17 -13.06 -12.48
N LEU A 27 7.12 -13.92 -12.12
CA LEU A 27 6.89 -15.09 -11.29
C LEU A 27 6.35 -14.75 -9.90
N LEU A 28 6.86 -13.68 -9.26
CA LEU A 28 6.35 -13.20 -7.98
C LEU A 28 4.92 -12.69 -8.10
N LYS A 29 4.57 -11.96 -9.16
CA LYS A 29 3.19 -11.51 -9.42
C LYS A 29 2.22 -12.68 -9.56
N ASP A 30 2.63 -13.76 -10.24
CA ASP A 30 1.83 -14.98 -10.32
C ASP A 30 1.64 -15.62 -8.96
N CYS A 31 2.72 -15.76 -8.15
CA CYS A 31 2.62 -16.26 -6.78
C CYS A 31 1.72 -15.41 -5.89
N ILE A 32 1.76 -14.07 -6.04
CA ILE A 32 0.88 -13.15 -5.32
C ILE A 32 -0.58 -13.36 -5.68
N ARG A 33 -0.89 -13.52 -6.98
CA ARG A 33 -2.24 -13.78 -7.48
C ARG A 33 -2.80 -15.10 -6.98
N GLU A 34 -1.97 -16.15 -7.03
CA GLU A 34 -2.33 -17.52 -6.66
C GLU A 34 -2.19 -17.80 -5.16
N ARG A 35 -1.58 -16.88 -4.40
CA ARG A 35 -1.21 -17.04 -2.99
C ARG A 35 -0.31 -18.26 -2.76
N ASP A 36 0.56 -18.57 -3.72
CA ASP A 36 1.49 -19.69 -3.66
C ASP A 36 2.73 -19.36 -2.85
N LEU A 37 2.63 -19.56 -1.54
CA LEU A 37 3.73 -19.34 -0.60
C LEU A 37 4.91 -20.27 -0.86
N SER A 38 4.66 -21.51 -1.28
CA SER A 38 5.73 -22.51 -1.50
C SER A 38 6.64 -22.11 -2.65
N LYS A 39 6.04 -21.79 -3.80
CA LYS A 39 6.76 -21.28 -4.97
C LYS A 39 7.42 -19.94 -4.68
N GLY A 40 6.70 -19.03 -4.02
CA GLY A 40 7.22 -17.73 -3.63
C GLY A 40 8.44 -17.80 -2.72
N SER A 41 8.45 -18.71 -1.74
CA SER A 41 9.60 -18.92 -0.84
C SER A 41 10.85 -19.45 -1.58
N LYS A 42 10.67 -20.31 -2.58
CA LYS A 42 11.76 -20.80 -3.44
C LYS A 42 12.36 -19.65 -4.27
N ILE A 43 11.50 -18.79 -4.82
CA ILE A 43 11.92 -17.59 -5.57
C ILE A 43 12.66 -16.64 -4.64
N HIS A 44 12.16 -16.40 -3.41
CA HIS A 44 12.85 -15.58 -2.42
C HIS A 44 14.26 -16.11 -2.10
N ALA A 45 14.39 -17.41 -1.85
CA ALA A 45 15.71 -18.03 -1.62
C ALA A 45 16.66 -17.87 -2.83
N HIS A 46 16.12 -17.88 -4.06
CA HIS A 46 16.91 -17.59 -5.26
C HIS A 46 17.35 -16.13 -5.32
N ILE A 47 16.45 -15.19 -5.01
CA ILE A 47 16.72 -13.74 -4.96
C ILE A 47 17.86 -13.44 -3.97
N LEU A 48 17.80 -14.00 -2.76
CA LEU A 48 18.83 -13.82 -1.74
C LEU A 48 20.21 -14.34 -2.21
N ARG A 49 20.26 -15.56 -2.75
CA ARG A 49 21.52 -16.15 -3.26
C ARG A 49 22.16 -15.35 -4.38
N ARG A 50 21.38 -14.60 -5.14
CA ARG A 50 21.84 -13.78 -6.27
C ARG A 50 22.10 -12.33 -5.90
N GLY A 51 21.78 -11.90 -4.67
CA GLY A 51 21.91 -10.52 -4.22
C GLY A 51 21.00 -9.54 -4.98
N PHE A 52 19.83 -10.00 -5.45
CA PHE A 52 18.90 -9.12 -6.19
C PHE A 52 18.18 -8.14 -5.26
N LEU A 53 18.04 -8.47 -3.98
CA LEU A 53 17.39 -7.61 -2.99
C LEU A 53 18.11 -6.28 -2.79
N GLU A 54 19.46 -6.29 -2.92
CA GLU A 54 20.30 -5.12 -2.73
C GLU A 54 20.22 -4.10 -3.89
N ASN A 55 19.75 -4.55 -5.05
CA ASN A 55 19.86 -3.77 -6.28
C ASN A 55 18.51 -3.42 -6.93
N ASP A 56 17.39 -3.92 -6.39
CA ASP A 56 16.07 -3.73 -7.00
C ASP A 56 14.98 -3.64 -5.94
N VAL A 57 14.53 -2.42 -5.66
CA VAL A 57 13.48 -2.12 -4.68
C VAL A 57 12.14 -2.76 -5.07
N TYR A 58 11.88 -2.95 -6.36
CA TYR A 58 10.64 -3.58 -6.84
C TYR A 58 10.56 -5.07 -6.48
N VAL A 59 11.71 -5.75 -6.48
CA VAL A 59 11.81 -7.16 -6.04
C VAL A 59 11.47 -7.27 -4.56
N GLY A 60 12.03 -6.38 -3.74
CA GLY A 60 11.72 -6.32 -2.30
C GLY A 60 10.24 -6.06 -2.03
N SER A 61 9.66 -5.05 -2.68
CA SER A 61 8.24 -4.71 -2.54
C SER A 61 7.32 -5.84 -3.01
N ALA A 62 7.69 -6.58 -4.06
CA ALA A 62 6.95 -7.75 -4.52
C ALA A 62 7.00 -8.91 -3.51
N LEU A 63 8.14 -9.14 -2.86
CA LEU A 63 8.25 -10.14 -1.78
C LEU A 63 7.43 -9.76 -0.55
N ILE A 64 7.45 -8.48 -0.15
CA ILE A 64 6.61 -7.96 0.94
C ILE A 64 5.14 -8.22 0.60
N SER A 65 4.72 -7.88 -0.61
CA SER A 65 3.34 -8.10 -1.08
C SER A 65 2.97 -9.58 -1.09
N LEU A 66 3.87 -10.47 -1.53
CA LEU A 66 3.68 -11.92 -1.52
C LEU A 66 3.40 -12.45 -0.11
N TYR A 67 4.32 -12.16 0.83
CA TYR A 67 4.19 -12.64 2.20
C TYR A 67 2.96 -12.07 2.90
N SER A 68 2.64 -10.80 2.64
CA SER A 68 1.43 -10.16 3.16
C SER A 68 0.16 -10.83 2.63
N LYS A 69 0.08 -11.09 1.33
CA LYS A 69 -1.06 -11.78 0.70
C LYS A 69 -1.23 -13.22 1.19
N CYS A 70 -0.14 -13.87 1.56
CA CYS A 70 -0.15 -15.21 2.15
C CYS A 70 -0.36 -15.21 3.68
N GLY A 71 -0.55 -14.03 4.30
CA GLY A 71 -0.76 -13.90 5.75
C GLY A 71 0.49 -14.07 6.61
N VAL A 72 1.68 -14.10 6.02
CA VAL A 72 2.96 -14.34 6.72
C VAL A 72 3.66 -13.01 6.97
N LEU A 73 3.01 -12.12 7.75
CA LEU A 73 3.48 -10.74 8.00
C LEU A 73 4.88 -10.67 8.61
N GLY A 74 5.27 -11.63 9.48
CA GLY A 74 6.62 -11.67 10.04
C GLY A 74 7.70 -11.73 8.95
N LYS A 75 7.48 -12.54 7.90
CA LYS A 75 8.41 -12.59 6.76
C LYS A 75 8.34 -11.33 5.88
N ALA A 76 7.18 -10.71 5.76
CA ALA A 76 7.06 -9.42 5.06
C ALA A 76 7.89 -8.34 5.76
N GLN A 77 7.83 -8.29 7.09
CA GLN A 77 8.63 -7.39 7.91
C GLN A 77 10.13 -7.70 7.80
N GLU A 78 10.53 -8.98 7.91
CA GLU A 78 11.94 -9.39 7.75
C GLU A 78 12.52 -8.93 6.41
N VAL A 79 11.78 -9.11 5.30
CA VAL A 79 12.19 -8.64 3.97
C VAL A 79 12.32 -7.12 3.96
N PHE A 80 11.35 -6.40 4.53
CA PHE A 80 11.38 -4.94 4.61
C PHE A 80 12.60 -4.44 5.39
N ASP A 81 12.92 -5.08 6.52
CA ASP A 81 14.06 -4.71 7.36
C ASP A 81 15.41 -4.95 6.68
N GLN A 82 15.47 -5.91 5.75
CA GLN A 82 16.66 -6.22 4.96
C GLN A 82 16.85 -5.30 3.74
N LEU A 83 15.86 -4.44 3.41
CA LEU A 83 16.01 -3.54 2.27
C LEU A 83 17.08 -2.48 2.56
N PRO A 84 18.08 -2.30 1.68
CA PRO A 84 19.12 -1.29 1.85
C PRO A 84 18.58 0.13 1.70
N VAL A 85 17.52 0.30 0.92
CA VAL A 85 16.79 1.57 0.74
C VAL A 85 15.30 1.28 0.85
N ARG A 86 14.63 2.03 1.71
CA ARG A 86 13.19 1.99 1.89
C ARG A 86 12.58 3.18 1.19
N ASP A 87 11.75 2.93 0.20
CA ASP A 87 11.03 3.96 -0.55
C ASP A 87 9.53 3.93 -0.28
N VAL A 88 8.80 4.84 -0.91
CA VAL A 88 7.33 4.93 -0.79
C VAL A 88 6.65 3.62 -1.18
N VAL A 89 7.20 2.86 -2.14
CA VAL A 89 6.59 1.62 -2.64
C VAL A 89 6.74 0.50 -1.62
N SER A 90 7.93 0.35 -1.02
CA SER A 90 8.19 -0.66 0.01
C SER A 90 7.38 -0.41 1.28
N TRP A 91 7.32 0.85 1.76
CA TRP A 91 6.47 1.25 2.87
C TRP A 91 4.99 1.00 2.59
N THR A 92 4.49 1.42 1.41
CA THR A 92 3.09 1.21 1.03
C THR A 92 2.74 -0.28 0.95
N SER A 93 3.66 -1.11 0.46
CA SER A 93 3.48 -2.57 0.40
C SER A 93 3.34 -3.18 1.79
N LEU A 94 4.18 -2.76 2.75
CA LEU A 94 4.13 -3.23 4.13
C LEU A 94 2.85 -2.77 4.84
N ILE A 95 2.51 -1.47 4.74
CA ILE A 95 1.28 -0.88 5.29
C ILE A 95 0.05 -1.62 4.75
N THR A 96 -0.01 -1.82 3.43
CA THR A 96 -1.10 -2.56 2.78
C THR A 96 -1.21 -3.99 3.34
N GLY A 97 -0.09 -4.64 3.56
CA GLY A 97 -0.02 -5.96 4.17
C GLY A 97 -0.62 -6.00 5.57
N TYR A 98 -0.24 -5.07 6.43
CA TYR A 98 -0.80 -4.96 7.78
C TYR A 98 -2.31 -4.72 7.75
N VAL A 99 -2.78 -3.78 6.92
CA VAL A 99 -4.22 -3.49 6.78
C VAL A 99 -5.01 -4.70 6.29
N GLN A 100 -4.50 -5.44 5.29
CA GLN A 100 -5.17 -6.63 4.75
C GLN A 100 -5.26 -7.78 5.76
N CYS A 101 -4.32 -7.85 6.70
CA CYS A 101 -4.33 -8.83 7.78
C CYS A 101 -5.01 -8.33 9.07
N GLY A 102 -5.72 -7.20 9.03
CA GLY A 102 -6.43 -6.64 10.18
C GLY A 102 -5.53 -6.02 11.26
N ARG A 103 -4.24 -5.83 10.97
CA ARG A 103 -3.24 -5.23 11.88
C ARG A 103 -3.18 -3.72 11.70
N SER A 104 -4.32 -3.05 11.93
CA SER A 104 -4.50 -1.63 11.65
C SER A 104 -3.62 -0.71 12.51
N LYS A 105 -3.35 -1.07 13.76
CA LYS A 105 -2.45 -0.29 14.62
C LYS A 105 -1.04 -0.27 14.06
N GLU A 106 -0.50 -1.43 13.70
CA GLU A 106 0.83 -1.56 13.12
C GLU A 106 0.92 -0.85 11.75
N ALA A 107 -0.16 -0.84 10.98
CA ALA A 107 -0.23 -0.07 9.75
C ALA A 107 -0.09 1.43 10.01
N LEU A 108 -0.73 1.96 11.06
CA LEU A 108 -0.60 3.37 11.46
C LEU A 108 0.81 3.69 11.98
N ASP A 109 1.41 2.80 12.77
CA ASP A 109 2.79 2.95 13.24
C ASP A 109 3.79 3.00 12.08
N CYS A 110 3.62 2.13 11.08
CA CYS A 110 4.40 2.12 9.85
C CYS A 110 4.23 3.44 9.06
N PHE A 111 3.01 3.96 8.96
CA PHE A 111 2.74 5.22 8.29
C PHE A 111 3.44 6.39 8.99
N ASP A 112 3.38 6.45 10.32
CA ASP A 112 4.05 7.48 11.09
C ASP A 112 5.57 7.38 10.98
N GLN A 113 6.12 6.16 10.89
CA GLN A 113 7.55 5.95 10.66
C GLN A 113 7.97 6.39 9.26
N MET A 114 7.21 6.03 8.21
CA MET A 114 7.43 6.48 6.84
C MET A 114 7.52 8.02 6.76
N ARG A 115 6.62 8.72 7.46
CA ARG A 115 6.62 10.20 7.50
C ARG A 115 7.82 10.75 8.25
N ARG A 116 8.23 10.14 9.37
CA ARG A 116 9.45 10.52 10.13
C ARG A 116 10.71 10.36 9.30
N GLU A 117 10.74 9.41 8.37
CA GLU A 117 11.83 9.24 7.41
C GLU A 117 11.78 10.25 6.25
N GLY A 118 10.82 11.19 6.26
CA GLY A 118 10.69 12.24 5.25
C GLY A 118 10.05 11.79 3.94
N LEU A 119 9.44 10.60 3.91
CA LEU A 119 8.78 10.08 2.72
C LEU A 119 7.33 10.58 2.62
N PHE A 120 6.93 10.99 1.42
CA PHE A 120 5.58 11.49 1.15
C PHE A 120 4.66 10.32 0.77
N PRO A 121 3.54 10.11 1.50
CA PRO A 121 2.56 9.09 1.18
C PRO A 121 1.94 9.33 -0.21
N ASN A 122 1.67 8.27 -0.95
CA ASN A 122 0.90 8.33 -2.18
C ASN A 122 -0.59 8.02 -1.94
N SER A 123 -1.44 8.16 -2.97
CA SER A 123 -2.88 7.90 -2.85
C SER A 123 -3.19 6.49 -2.33
N VAL A 124 -2.40 5.47 -2.70
CA VAL A 124 -2.59 4.09 -2.22
C VAL A 124 -2.29 4.00 -0.72
N THR A 125 -1.24 4.68 -0.25
CA THR A 125 -0.91 4.76 1.17
C THR A 125 -2.06 5.39 1.95
N PHE A 126 -2.60 6.54 1.49
CA PHE A 126 -3.73 7.19 2.13
C PHE A 126 -4.98 6.31 2.18
N LEU A 127 -5.32 5.62 1.07
CA LEU A 127 -6.45 4.68 1.04
C LEU A 127 -6.32 3.58 2.10
N CYS A 128 -5.12 2.99 2.23
CA CYS A 128 -4.86 1.95 3.23
C CYS A 128 -5.00 2.48 4.65
N ILE A 129 -4.47 3.67 4.92
CA ILE A 129 -4.48 4.26 6.25
C ILE A 129 -5.86 4.75 6.65
N LEU A 130 -6.66 5.34 5.74
CA LEU A 130 -8.05 5.67 6.01
C LEU A 130 -8.87 4.42 6.38
N ARG A 131 -8.66 3.31 5.66
CA ARG A 131 -9.28 2.02 6.00
C ARG A 131 -8.86 1.54 7.38
N ALA A 132 -7.57 1.67 7.73
CA ALA A 132 -7.07 1.32 9.06
C ALA A 132 -7.73 2.18 10.15
N CYS A 133 -7.83 3.49 9.96
CA CYS A 133 -8.49 4.42 10.89
C CYS A 133 -9.96 4.01 11.12
N GLY A 134 -10.72 3.77 10.04
CA GLY A 134 -12.11 3.34 10.13
C GLY A 134 -12.26 2.01 10.87
N SER A 135 -11.37 1.04 10.63
CA SER A 135 -11.47 -0.29 11.25
C SER A 135 -11.25 -0.31 12.76
N ILE A 136 -10.53 0.65 13.31
CA ILE A 136 -10.26 0.76 14.77
C ILE A 136 -10.88 2.00 15.42
N GLY A 137 -11.71 2.75 14.69
CA GLY A 137 -12.35 3.95 15.21
C GLY A 137 -11.41 5.11 15.50
N ALA A 138 -10.24 5.18 14.83
CA ALA A 138 -9.23 6.23 15.05
C ALA A 138 -9.60 7.54 14.35
N SER A 139 -10.71 8.18 14.78
CA SER A 139 -11.25 9.38 14.14
C SER A 139 -10.27 10.55 14.10
N SER A 140 -9.56 10.83 15.21
CA SER A 140 -8.58 11.95 15.27
C SER A 140 -7.44 11.77 14.27
N LYS A 141 -6.94 10.53 14.10
CA LYS A 141 -5.92 10.23 13.09
C LYS A 141 -6.50 10.37 11.68
N GLY A 142 -7.73 9.92 11.46
CA GLY A 142 -8.45 10.12 10.21
C GLY A 142 -8.60 11.60 9.83
N GLU A 143 -8.89 12.47 10.80
CA GLU A 143 -8.99 13.93 10.60
C GLU A 143 -7.62 14.57 10.24
N GLU A 144 -6.54 14.13 10.89
CA GLU A 144 -5.17 14.56 10.53
C GLU A 144 -4.87 14.23 9.06
N ILE A 145 -5.18 12.99 8.66
CA ILE A 145 -4.94 12.50 7.30
C ILE A 145 -5.82 13.24 6.30
N HIS A 146 -7.11 13.46 6.61
CA HIS A 146 -8.02 14.24 5.77
C HIS A 146 -7.46 15.65 5.54
N SER A 147 -7.01 16.33 6.58
CA SER A 147 -6.40 17.67 6.49
C SER A 147 -5.15 17.66 5.60
N GLN A 148 -4.37 16.58 5.60
CA GLN A 148 -3.22 16.42 4.72
C GLN A 148 -3.65 16.22 3.25
N ILE A 149 -4.63 15.37 3.00
CA ILE A 149 -5.18 15.11 1.67
C ILE A 149 -5.71 16.39 1.03
N ILE A 150 -6.40 17.26 1.81
CA ILE A 150 -6.89 18.57 1.35
C ILE A 150 -5.71 19.49 1.00
N ARG A 151 -4.70 19.62 1.88
CA ARG A 151 -3.52 20.46 1.63
C ARG A 151 -2.78 20.08 0.36
N GLU A 152 -2.72 18.81 0.06
CA GLU A 152 -2.07 18.25 -1.14
C GLU A 152 -2.97 18.25 -2.36
N LYS A 153 -4.23 18.74 -2.25
CA LYS A 153 -5.25 18.81 -3.32
C LYS A 153 -5.52 17.47 -4.00
N LEU A 154 -5.44 16.37 -3.23
CA LEU A 154 -5.59 15.02 -3.77
C LEU A 154 -7.03 14.62 -4.01
N LEU A 155 -8.02 15.34 -3.46
CA LEU A 155 -9.46 15.05 -3.63
C LEU A 155 -9.98 15.46 -5.01
N GLU A 156 -9.48 16.56 -5.59
CA GLU A 156 -9.99 17.18 -6.81
C GLU A 156 -10.10 16.21 -8.02
N ARG A 157 -9.36 15.09 -7.99
CA ARG A 157 -9.29 14.12 -9.09
C ARG A 157 -9.32 12.67 -8.64
N ASN A 158 -9.67 12.41 -7.38
CA ASN A 158 -9.55 11.06 -6.83
C ASN A 158 -10.78 10.68 -5.98
N ILE A 159 -11.85 10.29 -6.67
CA ILE A 159 -13.09 9.81 -6.06
C ILE A 159 -12.87 8.67 -5.06
N LEU A 160 -11.83 7.84 -5.27
CA LEU A 160 -11.51 6.74 -4.35
C LEU A 160 -11.09 7.26 -2.97
N LEU A 161 -10.35 8.38 -2.91
CA LEU A 161 -9.96 9.00 -1.64
C LEU A 161 -11.18 9.63 -0.94
N ALA A 162 -12.05 10.32 -1.69
CA ALA A 162 -13.29 10.87 -1.15
C ALA A 162 -14.18 9.75 -0.58
N THR A 163 -14.38 8.68 -1.31
CA THR A 163 -15.15 7.51 -0.86
C THR A 163 -14.51 6.83 0.37
N ALA A 164 -13.19 6.73 0.41
CA ALA A 164 -12.48 6.18 1.58
C ALA A 164 -12.62 7.06 2.82
N LEU A 165 -12.68 8.38 2.68
CA LEU A 165 -12.98 9.31 3.76
C LEU A 165 -14.42 9.16 4.26
N ILE A 166 -15.40 9.04 3.35
CA ILE A 166 -16.80 8.78 3.71
C ILE A 166 -16.90 7.49 4.54
N ASP A 167 -16.31 6.38 4.06
CA ASP A 167 -16.30 5.10 4.76
C ASP A 167 -15.61 5.20 6.12
N MET A 168 -14.47 5.88 6.20
CA MET A 168 -13.73 6.09 7.44
C MET A 168 -14.55 6.89 8.45
N TYR A 169 -15.13 8.01 8.05
CA TYR A 169 -15.96 8.83 8.94
C TYR A 169 -17.26 8.12 9.34
N GLY A 170 -17.89 7.41 8.41
CA GLY A 170 -19.04 6.55 8.72
C GLY A 170 -18.73 5.55 9.82
N LYS A 171 -17.62 4.81 9.70
CA LYS A 171 -17.16 3.83 10.71
C LYS A 171 -16.74 4.44 12.04
N CYS A 172 -16.34 5.71 12.05
CA CYS A 172 -15.95 6.44 13.26
C CYS A 172 -17.09 7.22 13.92
N ASP A 173 -18.36 6.94 13.57
CA ASP A 173 -19.53 7.67 14.08
C ASP A 173 -19.52 9.19 13.81
N LYS A 174 -18.92 9.57 12.70
CA LYS A 174 -18.83 10.97 12.22
C LYS A 174 -19.66 11.16 10.94
N VAL A 175 -20.91 10.65 10.95
CA VAL A 175 -21.75 10.61 9.75
C VAL A 175 -22.03 11.99 9.14
N VAL A 176 -22.05 13.05 9.96
CA VAL A 176 -22.20 14.44 9.45
C VAL A 176 -21.03 14.80 8.55
N LYS A 177 -19.78 14.50 8.96
CA LYS A 177 -18.60 14.74 8.13
C LYS A 177 -18.57 13.85 6.88
N ALA A 178 -19.07 12.61 7.00
CA ALA A 178 -19.21 11.74 5.84
C ALA A 178 -20.18 12.34 4.80
N GLN A 179 -21.31 12.92 5.27
CA GLN A 179 -22.27 13.61 4.42
C GLN A 179 -21.69 14.85 3.75
N GLU A 180 -20.98 15.70 4.51
CA GLU A 180 -20.32 16.90 3.98
C GLU A 180 -19.40 16.56 2.79
N ILE A 181 -18.52 15.53 2.95
CA ILE A 181 -17.62 15.08 1.87
C ILE A 181 -18.43 14.53 0.68
N PHE A 182 -19.48 13.77 0.96
CA PHE A 182 -20.32 13.23 -0.09
C PHE A 182 -21.01 14.33 -0.90
N ASP A 183 -21.44 15.41 -0.25
CA ASP A 183 -22.12 16.55 -0.90
C ASP A 183 -21.16 17.34 -1.82
N GLU A 184 -19.86 17.35 -1.52
CA GLU A 184 -18.81 17.97 -2.32
C GLU A 184 -18.42 17.14 -3.58
N ILE A 185 -18.81 15.87 -3.67
CA ILE A 185 -18.52 15.03 -4.85
C ILE A 185 -19.47 15.40 -6.00
N GLU A 186 -18.91 15.86 -7.13
CA GLU A 186 -19.68 16.18 -8.32
C GLU A 186 -20.23 14.91 -8.99
N ASP A 187 -19.38 13.93 -9.27
CA ASP A 187 -19.72 12.65 -9.93
C ASP A 187 -19.84 11.53 -8.90
N ARG A 188 -21.01 11.37 -8.30
CA ARG A 188 -21.30 10.35 -7.29
C ARG A 188 -21.51 8.99 -7.93
N ASP A 189 -20.69 8.00 -7.56
CA ASP A 189 -20.80 6.62 -8.01
C ASP A 189 -21.53 5.72 -6.98
N VAL A 190 -21.81 4.49 -7.38
CA VAL A 190 -22.47 3.49 -6.50
C VAL A 190 -21.66 3.22 -5.24
N ILE A 191 -20.35 3.36 -5.30
CA ILE A 191 -19.45 3.06 -4.16
C ILE A 191 -19.57 4.17 -3.12
N SER A 192 -19.60 5.44 -3.53
CA SER A 192 -19.77 6.59 -2.64
C SER A 192 -21.16 6.59 -1.96
N TRP A 193 -22.23 6.28 -2.70
CA TRP A 193 -23.56 6.06 -2.13
C TRP A 193 -23.58 4.94 -1.11
N THR A 194 -23.00 3.78 -1.45
CA THR A 194 -22.96 2.61 -0.57
C THR A 194 -22.18 2.90 0.73
N ALA A 195 -21.08 3.63 0.64
CA ALA A 195 -20.26 4.01 1.80
C ALA A 195 -21.07 4.90 2.77
N LEU A 196 -21.79 5.88 2.24
CA LEU A 196 -22.61 6.78 3.05
C LEU A 196 -23.79 6.06 3.70
N ILE A 197 -24.55 5.26 2.92
CA ILE A 197 -25.66 4.43 3.42
C ILE A 197 -25.18 3.52 4.54
N ALA A 198 -24.05 2.83 4.36
CA ALA A 198 -23.47 1.96 5.36
C ALA A 198 -23.12 2.73 6.65
N GLY A 199 -22.57 3.94 6.53
CA GLY A 199 -22.29 4.81 7.66
C GLY A 199 -23.56 5.16 8.46
N TYR A 200 -24.62 5.56 7.80
CA TYR A 200 -25.91 5.85 8.46
C TYR A 200 -26.53 4.61 9.11
N ALA A 201 -26.50 3.46 8.42
CA ALA A 201 -27.07 2.22 8.91
C ALA A 201 -26.38 1.69 10.17
N GLN A 202 -25.05 1.77 10.23
CA GLN A 202 -24.25 1.28 11.37
C GLN A 202 -24.55 2.01 12.69
N HIS A 203 -24.98 3.28 12.62
CA HIS A 203 -25.21 4.13 13.80
C HIS A 203 -26.69 4.39 14.07
N GLY A 204 -27.58 3.54 13.57
CA GLY A 204 -29.02 3.60 13.90
C GLY A 204 -29.79 4.73 13.21
N HIS A 205 -29.19 5.38 12.21
CA HIS A 205 -29.85 6.43 11.41
C HIS A 205 -30.59 5.88 10.19
N GLY A 206 -31.18 4.69 10.30
CA GLY A 206 -31.80 3.98 9.18
C GLY A 206 -32.90 4.76 8.43
N ALA A 207 -33.51 5.78 9.07
CA ALA A 207 -34.48 6.67 8.39
C ALA A 207 -33.81 7.66 7.42
N LYS A 208 -32.48 7.81 7.47
CA LYS A 208 -31.65 8.68 6.58
C LYS A 208 -30.82 7.89 5.58
N ALA A 209 -30.69 6.57 5.76
CA ALA A 209 -30.01 5.66 4.86
C ALA A 209 -30.91 5.28 3.68
#